data_b6b23566586ffbb6640fa9855bb59896
#
_entry.id   b6b23566586ffbb6640fa9855bb59896
#
_cell.length_a   1.000
_cell.length_b   1.000
_cell.length_c   1.000
_cell.angle_alpha   90.00
_cell.angle_beta   90.00
_cell.angle_gamma   90.00
#
_symmetry.space_group_name_H-M   'P 1'
#
loop_
_entity.id
_entity.type
_entity.pdbx_description
1 polymer ?
#
loop_
_entity_poly.entity_id
_entity_poly.type
_entity_poly.pdbx_seq_one_letter_code
_entity_poly.pdbx_strand_id
1 'polypeptide(L)'
;MDILIKNCNLISMAENREKIEYGIDVLIENDKIKQIGKNINSEKSLNIIDASNKYVLPGFINTHAHIPMSIFRESVDGYTTQDWLTKKIWPIEDKLEPDDIYKASLLSCIEMIKTGTTTANDQYFFTEDIIKAVIKTGVRCELTRVVMDAGGGMEQRFLELENLISNYNNKLNNIYISIGIHGLYTASKPCVQKAINLAKKYNLNIHMHYLENSKEITDISNNYNGITPYKIVNELFENTNSIFAHCVKLSNNDIEVFKKLNIKVAHCPISNLKLGCGIADISKMIENDIIVSLGTDGQGSGSNLDMFETMKFTGLLQKGINENPKLLPAYEILKLATINGAKALNKDNLIGSIEEGKLADLIILDLSDIILQPINDIFSDIVYNAKGTNVITTIIGGNILMENRKLLNINENEVIKDCTDILNSKK
;
A
#
# COMPACT_ATOMS: atom_id res chain seq x y z
N MET A 1 12.53 8.30 21.64
CA MET A 1 13.77 7.67 22.24
C MET A 1 14.69 7.38 21.07
N ASP A 2 15.97 7.73 21.19
CA ASP A 2 16.89 7.50 20.07
C ASP A 2 17.24 6.01 19.99
N ILE A 3 17.43 5.48 18.77
CA ILE A 3 17.67 4.05 18.50
C ILE A 3 18.99 3.91 17.75
N LEU A 4 19.80 2.91 18.14
CA LEU A 4 20.97 2.50 17.39
C LEU A 4 20.84 1.04 16.99
N ILE A 5 20.59 0.79 15.70
CA ILE A 5 20.62 -0.54 15.12
C ILE A 5 22.09 -0.85 14.78
N LYS A 6 22.65 -1.92 15.36
CA LYS A 6 24.04 -2.26 15.23
C LYS A 6 24.29 -3.47 14.35
N ASN A 7 25.37 -3.36 13.57
CA ASN A 7 26.01 -4.49 12.88
C ASN A 7 25.08 -5.24 11.90
N CYS A 8 24.16 -4.53 11.25
CA CYS A 8 23.20 -5.12 10.32
C CYS A 8 23.76 -5.31 8.91
N ASN A 9 23.10 -6.16 8.11
CA ASN A 9 23.20 -6.19 6.67
C ASN A 9 22.17 -5.20 6.12
N LEU A 10 22.62 -4.09 5.56
CA LEU A 10 21.76 -3.00 5.13
C LEU A 10 21.41 -3.12 3.64
N ILE A 11 20.12 -3.16 3.33
CA ILE A 11 19.56 -3.00 1.97
C ILE A 11 18.82 -1.67 1.94
N SER A 12 19.56 -0.59 1.64
CA SER A 12 19.05 0.77 1.81
C SER A 12 18.01 1.22 0.78
N MET A 13 18.00 0.60 -0.40
CA MET A 13 17.23 1.03 -1.59
C MET A 13 17.57 2.45 -2.08
N ALA A 14 18.63 3.06 -1.60
CA ALA A 14 19.13 4.35 -2.07
C ALA A 14 19.98 4.20 -3.35
N GLU A 15 19.82 5.13 -4.30
CA GLU A 15 20.50 5.07 -5.60
C GLU A 15 22.02 5.28 -5.50
N ASN A 16 22.47 5.99 -4.47
CA ASN A 16 23.88 6.34 -4.24
C ASN A 16 24.63 5.37 -3.31
N ARG A 17 24.03 4.24 -2.96
CA ARG A 17 24.61 3.20 -2.07
C ARG A 17 24.67 1.85 -2.79
N GLU A 18 25.53 0.96 -2.28
CA GLU A 18 25.54 -0.43 -2.73
C GLU A 18 24.20 -1.12 -2.43
N LYS A 19 23.82 -2.08 -3.27
CA LYS A 19 22.55 -2.81 -3.10
C LYS A 19 22.43 -3.49 -1.75
N ILE A 20 23.57 -3.93 -1.19
CA ILE A 20 23.70 -4.47 0.15
C ILE A 20 25.05 -4.09 0.75
N GLU A 21 25.05 -3.69 2.02
CA GLU A 21 26.25 -3.37 2.80
C GLU A 21 26.23 -4.16 4.09
N TYR A 22 27.40 -4.64 4.52
CA TYR A 22 27.55 -5.55 5.67
C TYR A 22 28.19 -4.86 6.87
N GLY A 23 27.69 -5.20 8.07
CA GLY A 23 28.22 -4.68 9.34
C GLY A 23 28.03 -3.17 9.49
N ILE A 24 26.82 -2.69 9.12
CA ILE A 24 26.44 -1.28 9.16
C ILE A 24 25.63 -0.98 10.43
N ASP A 25 25.89 0.15 11.02
CA ASP A 25 25.07 0.73 12.08
C ASP A 25 24.16 1.80 11.50
N VAL A 26 22.92 1.89 12.01
CA VAL A 26 21.94 2.92 11.66
C VAL A 26 21.50 3.63 12.93
N LEU A 27 21.81 4.91 13.04
CA LEU A 27 21.41 5.78 14.15
C LEU A 27 20.12 6.51 13.77
N ILE A 28 19.12 6.39 14.63
CA ILE A 28 17.83 7.09 14.52
C ILE A 28 17.74 8.08 15.67
N GLU A 29 17.52 9.35 15.36
CA GLU A 29 17.21 10.41 16.33
C GLU A 29 15.81 10.94 16.08
N ASN A 30 14.96 10.90 17.10
CA ASN A 30 13.54 11.24 17.02
C ASN A 30 12.83 10.36 15.97
N ASP A 31 12.36 10.96 14.88
CA ASP A 31 11.63 10.30 13.80
C ASP A 31 12.49 10.03 12.54
N LYS A 32 13.78 10.39 12.55
CA LYS A 32 14.64 10.42 11.36
C LYS A 32 15.89 9.55 11.49
N ILE A 33 16.32 9.06 10.34
CA ILE A 33 17.64 8.45 10.17
C ILE A 33 18.68 9.57 10.27
N LYS A 34 19.54 9.48 11.28
CA LYS A 34 20.54 10.51 11.57
C LYS A 34 21.87 10.22 10.93
N GLN A 35 22.31 8.96 10.99
CA GLN A 35 23.62 8.55 10.51
C GLN A 35 23.61 7.08 10.10
N ILE A 36 24.35 6.76 9.03
CA ILE A 36 24.53 5.40 8.52
C ILE A 36 26.03 5.17 8.32
N GLY A 37 26.61 4.17 8.96
CA GLY A 37 28.03 3.90 8.85
C GLY A 37 28.47 2.73 9.72
N LYS A 38 29.78 2.55 9.90
CA LYS A 38 30.34 1.51 10.77
C LYS A 38 30.80 2.12 12.10
N ASN A 39 30.66 1.36 13.18
CA ASN A 39 31.14 1.73 14.50
C ASN A 39 30.65 3.09 14.99
N ILE A 40 29.34 3.35 14.80
CA ILE A 40 28.71 4.56 15.27
C ILE A 40 28.72 4.57 16.81
N ASN A 41 29.33 5.60 17.39
CA ASN A 41 29.32 5.86 18.83
C ASN A 41 28.37 7.02 19.13
N SER A 42 27.57 6.86 20.18
CA SER A 42 26.70 7.92 20.68
C SER A 42 26.94 8.10 22.19
N GLU A 43 27.05 9.34 22.61
CA GLU A 43 27.17 9.72 24.02
C GLU A 43 25.80 9.70 24.75
N LYS A 44 24.71 9.59 23.98
CA LYS A 44 23.34 9.58 24.51
C LYS A 44 22.92 8.19 24.98
N SER A 45 21.99 8.13 25.91
CA SER A 45 21.28 6.88 26.26
C SER A 45 20.41 6.46 25.09
N LEU A 46 20.73 5.34 24.47
CA LEU A 46 20.07 4.80 23.27
C LEU A 46 19.36 3.49 23.58
N ASN A 47 18.28 3.22 22.87
CA ASN A 47 17.81 1.85 22.71
C ASN A 47 18.68 1.17 21.63
N ILE A 48 19.45 0.15 22.03
CA ILE A 48 20.37 -0.57 21.12
C ILE A 48 19.70 -1.86 20.67
N ILE A 49 19.57 -1.99 19.34
CA ILE A 49 19.08 -3.21 18.69
C ILE A 49 20.29 -3.89 18.02
N ASP A 50 20.68 -5.06 18.52
CA ASP A 50 21.69 -5.88 17.84
C ASP A 50 21.04 -6.59 16.64
N ALA A 51 21.43 -6.18 15.44
CA ALA A 51 20.97 -6.74 14.18
C ALA A 51 22.05 -7.59 13.47
N SER A 52 22.99 -8.16 14.24
CA SER A 52 24.01 -9.07 13.73
C SER A 52 23.37 -10.23 12.96
N ASN A 53 23.83 -10.47 11.73
CA ASN A 53 23.26 -11.46 10.80
C ASN A 53 21.77 -11.24 10.43
N LYS A 54 21.23 -10.05 10.66
CA LYS A 54 19.88 -9.66 10.23
C LYS A 54 19.97 -8.66 9.08
N TYR A 55 18.88 -8.53 8.35
CA TYR A 55 18.76 -7.61 7.22
C TYR A 55 17.84 -6.44 7.58
N VAL A 56 18.34 -5.22 7.37
CA VAL A 56 17.57 -4.00 7.59
C VAL A 56 17.21 -3.41 6.25
N LEU A 57 15.90 -3.18 6.04
CA LEU A 57 15.34 -2.64 4.81
C LEU A 57 14.40 -1.48 5.13
N PRO A 58 14.10 -0.59 4.14
CA PRO A 58 12.93 0.28 4.25
C PRO A 58 11.68 -0.57 4.47
N GLY A 59 10.75 -0.08 5.28
CA GLY A 59 9.45 -0.72 5.40
C GLY A 59 8.70 -0.72 4.06
N PHE A 60 7.88 -1.73 3.84
CA PHE A 60 7.10 -1.83 2.61
C PHE A 60 6.02 -0.77 2.54
N ILE A 61 5.72 -0.35 1.31
CA ILE A 61 4.70 0.65 1.00
C ILE A 61 3.61 -0.02 0.17
N ASN A 62 2.46 -0.22 0.78
CA ASN A 62 1.25 -0.77 0.16
C ASN A 62 0.45 0.38 -0.46
N THR A 63 0.50 0.53 -1.78
CA THR A 63 -0.07 1.69 -2.48
C THR A 63 -1.54 1.57 -2.84
N HIS A 64 -2.19 0.45 -2.49
CA HIS A 64 -3.63 0.26 -2.61
C HIS A 64 -4.12 -0.77 -1.60
N ALA A 65 -4.98 -0.33 -0.69
CA ALA A 65 -5.62 -1.17 0.32
C ALA A 65 -7.05 -0.68 0.63
N HIS A 66 -7.81 -1.58 1.28
CA HIS A 66 -9.10 -1.30 1.92
C HIS A 66 -9.00 -1.77 3.36
N ILE A 67 -8.42 -0.92 4.22
CA ILE A 67 -8.00 -1.29 5.58
C ILE A 67 -9.10 -1.99 6.40
N PRO A 68 -10.38 -1.52 6.43
CA PRO A 68 -11.42 -2.19 7.22
C PRO A 68 -11.87 -3.57 6.71
N MET A 69 -11.40 -4.02 5.55
CA MET A 69 -11.88 -5.27 4.94
C MET A 69 -11.32 -6.55 5.57
N SER A 70 -10.63 -6.48 6.71
CA SER A 70 -10.18 -7.66 7.45
C SER A 70 -11.31 -8.62 7.84
N ILE A 71 -12.51 -8.09 8.13
CA ILE A 71 -13.71 -8.89 8.45
C ILE A 71 -14.29 -9.62 7.23
N PHE A 72 -13.89 -9.24 6.01
CA PHE A 72 -14.32 -9.88 4.77
C PHE A 72 -13.30 -10.89 4.21
N ARG A 73 -12.25 -11.21 4.98
CA ARG A 73 -11.19 -12.12 4.54
C ARG A 73 -11.76 -13.40 3.95
N GLU A 74 -11.23 -13.80 2.77
CA GLU A 74 -11.62 -15.01 2.03
C GLU A 74 -13.11 -15.05 1.61
N SER A 75 -13.77 -13.91 1.46
CA SER A 75 -15.19 -13.87 1.06
C SER A 75 -15.43 -13.97 -0.46
N VAL A 76 -14.37 -13.95 -1.28
CA VAL A 76 -14.45 -13.79 -2.76
C VAL A 76 -14.48 -15.12 -3.53
N ASP A 77 -14.06 -16.22 -2.91
CA ASP A 77 -13.84 -17.47 -3.64
C ASP A 77 -15.10 -17.95 -4.40
N GLY A 78 -14.96 -18.18 -5.70
CA GLY A 78 -16.03 -18.60 -6.60
C GLY A 78 -17.00 -17.50 -7.07
N TYR A 79 -16.70 -16.22 -6.82
CA TYR A 79 -17.55 -15.10 -7.25
C TYR A 79 -16.84 -14.21 -8.28
N THR A 80 -17.63 -13.69 -9.24
CA THR A 80 -17.18 -12.54 -10.06
C THR A 80 -17.13 -11.28 -9.19
N THR A 81 -16.38 -10.25 -9.59
CA THR A 81 -16.32 -8.97 -8.85
C THR A 81 -17.72 -8.42 -8.53
N GLN A 82 -18.64 -8.41 -9.51
CA GLN A 82 -19.99 -7.91 -9.33
C GLN A 82 -20.81 -8.75 -8.35
N ASP A 83 -20.78 -10.08 -8.47
CA ASP A 83 -21.49 -10.99 -7.57
C ASP A 83 -20.94 -10.93 -6.15
N TRP A 84 -19.61 -10.83 -6.01
CA TRP A 84 -18.96 -10.69 -4.73
C TRP A 84 -19.39 -9.41 -4.01
N LEU A 85 -19.33 -8.27 -4.69
CA LEU A 85 -19.77 -6.99 -4.12
C LEU A 85 -21.23 -7.03 -3.69
N THR A 86 -22.14 -7.47 -4.59
CA THR A 86 -23.59 -7.40 -4.35
C THR A 86 -24.12 -8.45 -3.39
N LYS A 87 -23.48 -9.64 -3.34
CA LYS A 87 -23.99 -10.80 -2.56
C LYS A 87 -23.22 -11.02 -1.25
N LYS A 88 -21.98 -10.56 -1.15
CA LYS A 88 -21.11 -10.84 0.00
C LYS A 88 -20.68 -9.59 0.75
N ILE A 89 -20.34 -8.49 0.05
CA ILE A 89 -19.79 -7.29 0.69
C ILE A 89 -20.90 -6.35 1.12
N TRP A 90 -21.62 -5.74 0.19
CA TRP A 90 -22.58 -4.69 0.51
C TRP A 90 -23.65 -5.09 1.52
N PRO A 91 -24.24 -6.33 1.52
CA PRO A 91 -25.24 -6.71 2.52
C PRO A 91 -24.71 -6.74 3.97
N ILE A 92 -23.40 -6.92 4.16
CA ILE A 92 -22.75 -6.86 5.47
C ILE A 92 -22.26 -5.44 5.73
N GLU A 93 -21.63 -4.81 4.74
CA GLU A 93 -21.06 -3.47 4.80
C GLU A 93 -22.11 -2.41 5.19
N ASP A 94 -23.34 -2.54 4.67
CA ASP A 94 -24.49 -1.68 5.01
C ASP A 94 -24.92 -1.79 6.49
N LYS A 95 -24.49 -2.83 7.21
CA LYS A 95 -24.79 -3.03 8.63
C LYS A 95 -23.66 -2.61 9.55
N LEU A 96 -22.48 -2.24 8.98
CA LEU A 96 -21.31 -1.86 9.78
C LEU A 96 -21.52 -0.48 10.41
N GLU A 97 -21.04 -0.38 11.64
CA GLU A 97 -21.04 0.84 12.41
C GLU A 97 -19.60 1.40 12.56
N PRO A 98 -19.43 2.66 12.94
CA PRO A 98 -18.11 3.27 13.12
C PRO A 98 -17.14 2.46 13.99
N ASP A 99 -17.62 1.86 15.09
CA ASP A 99 -16.81 1.03 16.00
C ASP A 99 -16.35 -0.28 15.33
N ASP A 100 -17.19 -0.87 14.47
CA ASP A 100 -16.84 -2.07 13.70
C ASP A 100 -15.67 -1.75 12.74
N ILE A 101 -15.74 -0.59 12.07
CA ILE A 101 -14.69 -0.11 11.17
C ILE A 101 -13.38 0.14 11.93
N TYR A 102 -13.44 0.77 13.11
CA TYR A 102 -12.28 0.97 13.97
C TYR A 102 -11.59 -0.37 14.31
N LYS A 103 -12.36 -1.35 14.80
CA LYS A 103 -11.84 -2.67 15.19
C LYS A 103 -11.27 -3.45 14.03
N ALA A 104 -11.99 -3.48 12.90
CA ALA A 104 -11.51 -4.11 11.67
C ALA A 104 -10.20 -3.46 11.17
N SER A 105 -10.11 -2.13 11.25
CA SER A 105 -8.91 -1.39 10.89
C SER A 105 -7.73 -1.69 11.82
N LEU A 106 -7.96 -1.88 13.12
CA LEU A 106 -6.91 -2.31 14.05
C LEU A 106 -6.30 -3.64 13.62
N LEU A 107 -7.14 -4.63 13.24
CA LEU A 107 -6.65 -5.94 12.78
C LEU A 107 -5.76 -5.81 11.54
N SER A 108 -6.18 -5.02 10.56
CA SER A 108 -5.40 -4.77 9.34
C SER A 108 -4.08 -4.03 9.63
N CYS A 109 -4.10 -3.01 10.49
CA CYS A 109 -2.89 -2.30 10.89
C CYS A 109 -1.90 -3.23 11.61
N ILE A 110 -2.39 -4.12 12.48
CA ILE A 110 -1.56 -5.15 13.13
C ILE A 110 -0.94 -6.08 12.11
N GLU A 111 -1.72 -6.56 11.13
CA GLU A 111 -1.23 -7.41 10.06
C GLU A 111 -0.12 -6.71 9.27
N MET A 112 -0.31 -5.46 8.87
CA MET A 112 0.70 -4.65 8.19
C MET A 112 1.98 -4.51 9.01
N ILE A 113 1.90 -4.17 10.30
CA ILE A 113 3.06 -4.09 11.18
C ILE A 113 3.80 -5.44 11.24
N LYS A 114 3.06 -6.54 11.37
CA LYS A 114 3.63 -7.89 11.48
C LYS A 114 4.21 -8.42 10.19
N THR A 115 3.82 -7.89 9.05
CA THR A 115 4.33 -8.28 7.73
C THR A 115 5.27 -7.24 7.11
N GLY A 116 5.61 -6.17 7.87
CA GLY A 116 6.63 -5.20 7.49
C GLY A 116 6.15 -4.07 6.60
N THR A 117 4.84 -3.89 6.43
CA THR A 117 4.27 -2.71 5.77
C THR A 117 4.27 -1.55 6.76
N THR A 118 4.97 -0.47 6.42
CA THR A 118 5.06 0.74 7.25
C THR A 118 4.17 1.87 6.77
N THR A 119 3.84 1.86 5.48
CA THR A 119 2.97 2.87 4.86
C THR A 119 1.90 2.20 4.00
N ALA A 120 0.65 2.64 4.13
CA ALA A 120 -0.46 2.19 3.30
C ALA A 120 -1.19 3.38 2.66
N ASN A 121 -1.73 3.16 1.45
CA ASN A 121 -2.65 4.07 0.77
C ASN A 121 -4.03 3.42 0.74
N ASP A 122 -4.94 3.93 1.55
CA ASP A 122 -6.26 3.35 1.79
C ASP A 122 -7.37 4.11 1.06
N GLN A 123 -8.39 3.39 0.63
CA GLN A 123 -9.56 3.95 0.00
C GLN A 123 -10.81 3.30 0.59
N TYR A 124 -11.51 4.01 1.48
CA TYR A 124 -12.72 3.46 2.10
C TYR A 124 -13.71 4.56 2.53
N PHE A 125 -14.68 4.20 3.38
CA PHE A 125 -15.62 5.09 4.05
C PHE A 125 -15.49 4.93 5.58
N PHE A 126 -16.16 5.76 6.39
CA PHE A 126 -15.92 5.90 7.85
C PHE A 126 -14.46 6.24 8.17
N THR A 127 -13.85 7.09 7.37
CA THR A 127 -12.40 7.35 7.38
C THR A 127 -11.91 7.89 8.73
N GLU A 128 -12.75 8.60 9.50
CA GLU A 128 -12.38 9.07 10.85
C GLU A 128 -12.12 7.90 11.81
N ASP A 129 -12.84 6.79 11.65
CA ASP A 129 -12.65 5.61 12.50
C ASP A 129 -11.42 4.80 12.08
N ILE A 130 -11.10 4.78 10.79
CA ILE A 130 -9.82 4.29 10.30
C ILE A 130 -8.67 5.13 10.86
N ILE A 131 -8.79 6.46 10.87
CA ILE A 131 -7.81 7.39 11.46
C ILE A 131 -7.54 7.06 12.93
N LYS A 132 -8.57 6.78 13.72
CA LYS A 132 -8.41 6.37 15.12
C LYS A 132 -7.56 5.11 15.26
N ALA A 133 -7.78 4.11 14.41
CA ALA A 133 -6.98 2.88 14.39
C ALA A 133 -5.53 3.14 13.96
N VAL A 134 -5.32 3.98 12.96
CA VAL A 134 -4.00 4.40 12.49
C VAL A 134 -3.23 5.16 13.58
N ILE A 135 -3.88 6.07 14.30
CA ILE A 135 -3.28 6.77 15.44
C ILE A 135 -2.92 5.78 16.55
N LYS A 136 -3.81 4.85 16.87
CA LYS A 136 -3.60 3.85 17.92
C LYS A 136 -2.44 2.92 17.63
N THR A 137 -2.26 2.54 16.37
CA THR A 137 -1.25 1.56 15.94
C THR A 137 0.08 2.20 15.57
N GLY A 138 0.07 3.46 15.12
CA GLY A 138 1.26 4.18 14.68
C GLY A 138 1.68 3.89 13.23
N VAL A 139 0.92 3.11 12.46
CA VAL A 139 1.17 2.90 11.02
C VAL A 139 1.05 4.23 10.28
N ARG A 140 1.82 4.41 9.22
CA ARG A 140 1.70 5.57 8.34
C ARG A 140 0.64 5.29 7.28
N CYS A 141 -0.29 6.22 7.07
CA CYS A 141 -1.32 6.04 6.05
C CYS A 141 -1.58 7.32 5.24
N GLU A 142 -1.83 7.13 3.97
CA GLU A 142 -2.54 8.08 3.13
C GLU A 142 -3.99 7.59 3.01
N LEU A 143 -4.95 8.40 3.44
CA LEU A 143 -6.33 8.01 3.67
C LEU A 143 -7.27 8.89 2.85
N THR A 144 -8.36 8.32 2.38
CA THR A 144 -9.40 9.09 1.70
C THR A 144 -10.81 8.63 2.06
N ARG A 145 -11.75 9.57 2.05
CA ARG A 145 -13.16 9.27 1.89
C ARG A 145 -13.45 9.11 0.42
N VAL A 146 -13.76 7.89 -0.02
CA VAL A 146 -14.05 7.63 -1.43
C VAL A 146 -15.29 8.39 -1.90
N VAL A 147 -15.18 9.03 -3.08
CA VAL A 147 -16.28 9.75 -3.72
C VAL A 147 -16.76 9.03 -4.98
N MET A 148 -18.06 9.02 -5.17
CA MET A 148 -18.81 8.53 -6.32
C MET A 148 -20.22 9.10 -6.25
N ASP A 149 -20.96 9.10 -7.34
CA ASP A 149 -22.36 9.49 -7.38
C ASP A 149 -23.32 8.32 -7.69
N ALA A 150 -22.81 7.17 -8.11
CA ALA A 150 -23.59 5.95 -8.12
C ALA A 150 -24.15 5.63 -6.72
N GLY A 151 -25.44 5.31 -6.64
CA GLY A 151 -26.14 5.12 -5.37
C GLY A 151 -26.49 6.40 -4.60
N GLY A 152 -26.24 7.58 -5.18
CA GLY A 152 -26.56 8.89 -4.56
C GLY A 152 -25.57 9.34 -3.49
N GLY A 153 -25.89 10.41 -2.76
CA GLY A 153 -25.09 10.89 -1.61
C GLY A 153 -23.78 11.61 -1.97
N MET A 154 -23.57 12.02 -3.21
CA MET A 154 -22.33 12.66 -3.68
C MET A 154 -21.93 13.85 -2.81
N GLU A 155 -22.84 14.80 -2.57
CA GLU A 155 -22.53 16.01 -1.80
C GLU A 155 -22.10 15.71 -0.37
N GLN A 156 -22.75 14.75 0.29
CA GLN A 156 -22.38 14.32 1.63
C GLN A 156 -20.96 13.71 1.66
N ARG A 157 -20.61 12.88 0.67
CA ARG A 157 -19.25 12.30 0.55
C ARG A 157 -18.19 13.37 0.36
N PHE A 158 -18.48 14.41 -0.44
CA PHE A 158 -17.55 15.53 -0.60
C PHE A 158 -17.43 16.37 0.68
N LEU A 159 -18.53 16.59 1.40
CA LEU A 159 -18.49 17.29 2.69
C LEU A 159 -17.63 16.53 3.71
N GLU A 160 -17.79 15.21 3.81
CA GLU A 160 -16.96 14.36 4.66
C GLU A 160 -15.48 14.43 4.26
N LEU A 161 -15.18 14.38 2.97
CA LEU A 161 -13.81 14.50 2.46
C LEU A 161 -13.20 15.88 2.76
N GLU A 162 -13.94 16.98 2.56
CA GLU A 162 -13.48 18.33 2.90
C GLU A 162 -13.22 18.47 4.40
N ASN A 163 -14.04 17.86 5.25
CA ASN A 163 -13.83 17.81 6.69
C ASN A 163 -12.54 17.04 7.05
N LEU A 164 -12.29 15.90 6.41
CA LEU A 164 -11.04 15.14 6.60
C LEU A 164 -9.81 15.98 6.22
N ILE A 165 -9.85 16.65 5.06
CA ILE A 165 -8.75 17.53 4.63
C ILE A 165 -8.54 18.63 5.67
N SER A 166 -9.61 19.28 6.11
CA SER A 166 -9.56 20.37 7.09
C SER A 166 -9.03 19.92 8.45
N ASN A 167 -9.39 18.71 8.89
CA ASN A 167 -9.10 18.25 10.25
C ASN A 167 -7.75 17.51 10.37
N TYR A 168 -7.30 16.82 9.31
CA TYR A 168 -6.19 15.87 9.43
C TYR A 168 -5.05 16.10 8.46
N ASN A 169 -5.27 16.74 7.29
CA ASN A 169 -4.20 16.88 6.32
C ASN A 169 -3.01 17.67 6.87
N ASN A 170 -1.82 17.07 6.87
CA ASN A 170 -0.56 17.63 7.40
C ASN A 170 -0.61 18.03 8.90
N LYS A 171 -1.53 17.47 9.70
CA LYS A 171 -1.63 17.76 11.14
C LYS A 171 -1.02 16.69 12.04
N LEU A 172 -0.84 15.49 11.51
CA LEU A 172 -0.22 14.35 12.18
C LEU A 172 0.90 13.80 11.29
N ASN A 173 2.00 13.42 11.90
CA ASN A 173 3.21 13.03 11.16
C ASN A 173 3.07 11.74 10.35
N ASN A 174 2.06 10.92 10.67
CA ASN A 174 1.83 9.62 10.03
C ASN A 174 0.52 9.55 9.25
N ILE A 175 -0.24 10.65 9.12
CA ILE A 175 -1.52 10.69 8.40
C ILE A 175 -1.46 11.75 7.30
N TYR A 176 -1.77 11.33 6.10
CA TYR A 176 -1.95 12.18 4.93
C TYR A 176 -3.36 11.94 4.36
N ILE A 177 -3.92 12.95 3.72
CA ILE A 177 -5.23 12.83 3.08
C ILE A 177 -5.04 12.91 1.56
N SER A 178 -5.74 12.04 0.83
CA SER A 178 -5.82 12.05 -0.63
C SER A 178 -7.27 12.16 -1.09
N ILE A 179 -7.47 12.28 -2.39
CA ILE A 179 -8.79 12.30 -3.03
C ILE A 179 -9.05 10.92 -3.64
N GLY A 180 -9.97 10.16 -3.07
CA GLY A 180 -10.36 8.84 -3.58
C GLY A 180 -11.55 8.95 -4.53
N ILE A 181 -11.36 8.62 -5.79
CA ILE A 181 -12.45 8.38 -6.75
C ILE A 181 -12.64 6.87 -6.83
N HIS A 182 -13.86 6.36 -6.59
CA HIS A 182 -14.04 4.91 -6.63
C HIS A 182 -13.62 4.32 -7.98
N GLY A 183 -14.18 4.84 -9.07
CA GLY A 183 -13.82 4.48 -10.44
C GLY A 183 -14.71 5.25 -11.43
N LEU A 184 -14.29 5.33 -12.69
CA LEU A 184 -15.07 6.02 -13.73
C LEU A 184 -16.43 5.35 -14.02
N TYR A 185 -16.57 4.07 -13.68
CA TYR A 185 -17.84 3.35 -13.84
C TYR A 185 -18.89 3.68 -12.74
N THR A 186 -18.47 4.29 -11.63
CA THR A 186 -19.35 4.71 -10.52
C THR A 186 -19.35 6.21 -10.27
N ALA A 187 -18.47 6.94 -10.92
CA ALA A 187 -18.37 8.40 -10.81
C ALA A 187 -18.62 9.05 -12.17
N SER A 188 -19.62 9.91 -12.23
CA SER A 188 -19.91 10.71 -13.43
C SER A 188 -18.85 11.77 -13.68
N LYS A 189 -18.83 12.33 -14.90
CA LYS A 189 -17.92 13.43 -15.26
C LYS A 189 -17.99 14.62 -14.29
N PRO A 190 -19.16 15.11 -13.84
CA PRO A 190 -19.23 16.15 -12.81
C PRO A 190 -18.61 15.75 -11.47
N CYS A 191 -18.81 14.50 -11.01
CA CYS A 191 -18.22 13.98 -9.78
C CYS A 191 -16.70 13.94 -9.88
N VAL A 192 -16.15 13.37 -10.96
CA VAL A 192 -14.71 13.33 -11.21
C VAL A 192 -14.12 14.73 -11.30
N GLN A 193 -14.76 15.65 -12.01
CA GLN A 193 -14.27 17.03 -12.13
C GLN A 193 -14.24 17.75 -10.77
N LYS A 194 -15.24 17.55 -9.92
CA LYS A 194 -15.28 18.11 -8.56
C LYS A 194 -14.13 17.54 -7.71
N ALA A 195 -13.88 16.23 -7.79
CA ALA A 195 -12.78 15.58 -7.11
C ALA A 195 -11.41 16.13 -7.56
N ILE A 196 -11.20 16.26 -8.86
CA ILE A 196 -9.95 16.81 -9.44
C ILE A 196 -9.75 18.27 -9.01
N ASN A 197 -10.81 19.10 -9.03
CA ASN A 197 -10.71 20.48 -8.57
C ASN A 197 -10.30 20.57 -7.10
N LEU A 198 -10.82 19.66 -6.27
CA LEU A 198 -10.45 19.58 -4.86
C LEU A 198 -8.98 19.14 -4.69
N ALA A 199 -8.54 18.13 -5.46
CA ALA A 199 -7.14 17.68 -5.48
C ALA A 199 -6.17 18.82 -5.85
N LYS A 200 -6.49 19.57 -6.91
CA LYS A 200 -5.69 20.73 -7.35
C LYS A 200 -5.67 21.85 -6.32
N LYS A 201 -6.83 22.16 -5.71
CA LYS A 201 -6.97 23.21 -4.68
C LYS A 201 -6.05 22.95 -3.47
N TYR A 202 -5.93 21.70 -3.04
CA TYR A 202 -5.17 21.35 -1.83
C TYR A 202 -3.84 20.65 -2.14
N ASN A 203 -3.48 20.50 -3.42
CA ASN A 203 -2.28 19.78 -3.88
C ASN A 203 -2.20 18.36 -3.30
N LEU A 204 -3.28 17.59 -3.48
CA LEU A 204 -3.43 16.22 -2.97
C LEU A 204 -3.31 15.19 -4.09
N ASN A 205 -2.87 13.99 -3.73
CA ASN A 205 -2.90 12.84 -4.63
C ASN A 205 -4.34 12.44 -4.95
N ILE A 206 -4.55 11.86 -6.13
CA ILE A 206 -5.79 11.16 -6.52
C ILE A 206 -5.53 9.67 -6.53
N HIS A 207 -6.43 8.90 -5.94
CA HIS A 207 -6.40 7.45 -5.89
C HIS A 207 -7.69 6.88 -6.48
N MET A 208 -7.59 5.96 -7.47
CA MET A 208 -8.75 5.46 -8.20
C MET A 208 -8.54 4.03 -8.69
N HIS A 209 -9.60 3.18 -8.69
CA HIS A 209 -9.61 1.93 -9.44
C HIS A 209 -9.75 2.22 -10.94
N TYR A 210 -8.98 1.52 -11.77
CA TYR A 210 -9.01 1.76 -13.20
C TYR A 210 -8.77 0.50 -14.02
N LEU A 211 -9.74 0.18 -14.87
CA LEU A 211 -9.69 -0.93 -15.84
C LEU A 211 -9.25 -2.26 -15.23
N GLU A 212 -9.85 -2.60 -14.11
CA GLU A 212 -9.62 -3.86 -13.41
C GLU A 212 -10.07 -5.05 -14.25
N ASN A 213 -11.25 -4.95 -14.88
CA ASN A 213 -11.82 -6.02 -15.70
C ASN A 213 -12.44 -5.48 -17.00
N SER A 214 -12.77 -6.40 -17.92
CA SER A 214 -13.28 -6.03 -19.24
C SER A 214 -14.69 -5.41 -19.21
N LYS A 215 -15.50 -5.72 -18.22
CA LYS A 215 -16.85 -5.15 -18.07
C LYS A 215 -16.76 -3.66 -17.75
N GLU A 216 -15.78 -3.25 -16.97
CA GLU A 216 -15.55 -1.85 -16.59
C GLU A 216 -15.39 -0.95 -17.83
N ILE A 217 -14.69 -1.41 -18.88
CA ILE A 217 -14.55 -0.65 -20.14
C ILE A 217 -15.92 -0.29 -20.74
N THR A 218 -16.84 -1.26 -20.73
CA THR A 218 -18.19 -1.06 -21.26
C THR A 218 -19.00 -0.14 -20.36
N ASP A 219 -18.92 -0.35 -19.05
CA ASP A 219 -19.66 0.45 -18.08
C ASP A 219 -19.21 1.92 -18.11
N ILE A 220 -17.90 2.18 -18.20
CA ILE A 220 -17.36 3.53 -18.36
C ILE A 220 -17.85 4.15 -19.68
N SER A 221 -17.77 3.42 -20.79
CA SER A 221 -18.24 3.93 -22.08
C SER A 221 -19.71 4.32 -22.03
N ASN A 222 -20.55 3.51 -21.39
CA ASN A 222 -21.98 3.82 -21.22
C ASN A 222 -22.19 5.08 -20.36
N ASN A 223 -21.46 5.23 -19.26
CA ASN A 223 -21.57 6.38 -18.37
C ASN A 223 -21.06 7.70 -18.99
N TYR A 224 -20.18 7.61 -19.98
CA TYR A 224 -19.55 8.76 -20.63
C TYR A 224 -19.92 8.90 -22.12
N ASN A 225 -21.16 8.55 -22.49
CA ASN A 225 -21.72 8.76 -23.82
C ASN A 225 -20.87 8.17 -24.98
N GLY A 226 -20.33 6.99 -24.79
CA GLY A 226 -19.51 6.27 -25.78
C GLY A 226 -18.03 6.70 -25.83
N ILE A 227 -17.59 7.57 -24.91
CA ILE A 227 -16.20 7.98 -24.83
C ILE A 227 -15.35 6.85 -24.20
N THR A 228 -14.21 6.56 -24.83
CA THR A 228 -13.28 5.54 -24.32
C THR A 228 -12.54 5.99 -23.06
N PRO A 229 -12.21 5.07 -22.13
CA PRO A 229 -11.59 5.42 -20.84
C PRO A 229 -10.36 6.32 -20.95
N TYR A 230 -9.40 6.01 -21.81
CA TYR A 230 -8.17 6.80 -21.96
C TYR A 230 -8.43 8.26 -22.41
N LYS A 231 -9.49 8.52 -23.20
CA LYS A 231 -9.85 9.89 -23.61
C LYS A 231 -10.38 10.70 -22.43
N ILE A 232 -11.17 10.06 -21.56
CA ILE A 232 -11.68 10.69 -20.33
C ILE A 232 -10.51 11.05 -19.43
N VAL A 233 -9.59 10.11 -19.23
CA VAL A 233 -8.38 10.33 -18.42
C VAL A 233 -7.53 11.45 -19.01
N ASN A 234 -7.25 11.42 -20.32
CA ASN A 234 -6.45 12.46 -20.99
C ASN A 234 -7.10 13.86 -20.89
N GLU A 235 -8.43 13.94 -20.89
CA GLU A 235 -9.16 15.21 -20.79
C GLU A 235 -9.14 15.75 -19.35
N LEU A 236 -9.34 14.88 -18.34
CA LEU A 236 -9.67 15.35 -16.98
C LEU A 236 -8.45 15.40 -16.05
N PHE A 237 -7.49 14.47 -16.18
CA PHE A 237 -6.44 14.27 -15.17
C PHE A 237 -5.14 15.04 -15.44
N GLU A 238 -5.15 15.99 -16.36
CA GLU A 238 -3.99 16.84 -16.63
C GLU A 238 -3.60 17.67 -15.37
N ASN A 239 -2.29 17.72 -15.07
CA ASN A 239 -1.73 18.40 -13.90
C ASN A 239 -2.29 17.89 -12.56
N THR A 240 -2.45 16.58 -12.45
CA THR A 240 -2.80 15.90 -11.20
C THR A 240 -1.69 14.92 -10.79
N ASN A 241 -1.60 14.62 -9.50
CA ASN A 241 -0.80 13.53 -8.98
C ASN A 241 -1.72 12.33 -8.78
N SER A 242 -1.74 11.40 -9.74
CA SER A 242 -2.71 10.31 -9.74
C SER A 242 -2.05 8.94 -9.64
N ILE A 243 -2.66 8.08 -8.83
CA ILE A 243 -2.33 6.66 -8.67
C ILE A 243 -3.56 5.85 -9.05
N PHE A 244 -3.44 4.98 -10.05
CA PHE A 244 -4.53 4.12 -10.48
C PHE A 244 -4.25 2.68 -10.08
N ALA A 245 -5.21 2.05 -9.40
CA ALA A 245 -5.12 0.67 -8.95
C ALA A 245 -5.57 -0.30 -10.06
N HIS A 246 -5.03 -1.52 -10.02
CA HIS A 246 -5.27 -2.66 -10.91
C HIS A 246 -4.69 -2.49 -12.31
N CYS A 247 -5.26 -1.65 -13.16
CA CYS A 247 -4.78 -1.37 -14.52
C CYS A 247 -4.58 -2.63 -15.38
N VAL A 248 -5.47 -3.63 -15.25
CA VAL A 248 -5.34 -4.95 -15.91
C VAL A 248 -5.61 -4.87 -17.40
N LYS A 249 -6.55 -4.02 -17.82
CA LYS A 249 -7.06 -3.96 -19.21
C LYS A 249 -6.59 -2.71 -19.96
N LEU A 250 -5.37 -2.23 -19.67
CA LEU A 250 -4.83 -1.08 -20.39
C LEU A 250 -4.61 -1.37 -21.87
N SER A 251 -5.02 -0.46 -22.74
CA SER A 251 -4.66 -0.40 -24.14
C SER A 251 -3.34 0.36 -24.35
N ASN A 252 -2.79 0.32 -25.57
CA ASN A 252 -1.62 1.14 -25.92
C ASN A 252 -1.89 2.65 -25.72
N ASN A 253 -3.11 3.10 -26.01
CA ASN A 253 -3.50 4.50 -25.82
C ASN A 253 -3.54 4.88 -24.32
N ASP A 254 -3.94 3.96 -23.44
CA ASP A 254 -3.87 4.19 -22.00
C ASP A 254 -2.42 4.36 -21.54
N ILE A 255 -1.49 3.52 -22.03
CA ILE A 255 -0.05 3.60 -21.74
C ILE A 255 0.51 4.97 -22.15
N GLU A 256 0.19 5.44 -23.38
CA GLU A 256 0.62 6.76 -23.86
C GLU A 256 0.09 7.90 -22.99
N VAL A 257 -1.19 7.83 -22.58
CA VAL A 257 -1.80 8.82 -21.70
C VAL A 257 -1.18 8.79 -20.30
N PHE A 258 -0.93 7.61 -19.76
CA PHE A 258 -0.30 7.46 -18.43
C PHE A 258 1.12 8.05 -18.43
N LYS A 259 1.91 7.75 -19.44
CA LYS A 259 3.24 8.36 -19.62
C LYS A 259 3.15 9.90 -19.73
N LYS A 260 2.27 10.40 -20.59
CA LYS A 260 2.07 11.84 -20.81
C LYS A 260 1.67 12.57 -19.52
N LEU A 261 0.76 12.00 -18.74
CA LEU A 261 0.18 12.61 -17.55
C LEU A 261 0.92 12.22 -16.25
N ASN A 262 1.99 11.41 -16.34
CA ASN A 262 2.73 10.88 -15.20
C ASN A 262 1.82 10.17 -14.17
N ILE A 263 0.86 9.36 -14.67
CA ILE A 263 -0.02 8.54 -13.84
C ILE A 263 0.77 7.33 -13.34
N LYS A 264 0.70 7.07 -12.04
CA LYS A 264 1.35 5.94 -11.38
C LYS A 264 0.37 4.78 -11.25
N VAL A 265 0.89 3.57 -11.14
CA VAL A 265 0.08 2.35 -11.05
C VAL A 265 0.34 1.62 -9.73
N ALA A 266 -0.74 1.25 -9.04
CA ALA A 266 -0.72 0.31 -7.93
C ALA A 266 -1.15 -1.07 -8.44
N HIS A 267 -0.20 -1.99 -8.61
CA HIS A 267 -0.44 -3.32 -9.12
C HIS A 267 -0.90 -4.27 -8.01
N CYS A 268 -2.07 -4.90 -8.17
CA CYS A 268 -2.72 -5.77 -7.19
C CYS A 268 -2.86 -7.21 -7.73
N PRO A 269 -1.77 -7.96 -7.91
CA PRO A 269 -1.79 -9.22 -8.66
C PRO A 269 -2.70 -10.28 -8.05
N ILE A 270 -2.74 -10.42 -6.72
CA ILE A 270 -3.50 -11.47 -6.03
C ILE A 270 -5.00 -11.24 -6.19
N SER A 271 -5.47 -10.02 -5.91
CA SER A 271 -6.87 -9.65 -6.09
C SER A 271 -7.31 -9.83 -7.56
N ASN A 272 -6.52 -9.34 -8.51
CA ASN A 272 -6.81 -9.47 -9.94
C ASN A 272 -6.99 -10.93 -10.35
N LEU A 273 -6.18 -11.84 -9.81
CA LEU A 273 -6.28 -13.28 -10.09
C LEU A 273 -7.50 -13.92 -9.42
N LYS A 274 -7.73 -13.63 -8.15
CA LYS A 274 -8.86 -14.20 -7.40
C LYS A 274 -10.22 -13.79 -7.97
N LEU A 275 -10.33 -12.55 -8.43
CA LEU A 275 -11.53 -12.03 -9.09
C LEU A 275 -11.62 -12.41 -10.59
N GLY A 276 -10.62 -13.11 -11.12
CA GLY A 276 -10.61 -13.53 -12.53
C GLY A 276 -10.47 -12.37 -13.51
N CYS A 277 -9.94 -11.23 -13.08
CA CYS A 277 -9.76 -10.03 -13.90
C CYS A 277 -8.65 -10.20 -14.94
N GLY A 278 -7.68 -11.07 -14.70
CA GLY A 278 -6.52 -11.32 -15.56
C GLY A 278 -5.23 -10.76 -14.96
N ILE A 279 -4.20 -10.64 -15.79
CA ILE A 279 -2.86 -10.23 -15.40
C ILE A 279 -2.54 -8.90 -16.09
N ALA A 280 -2.21 -7.87 -15.30
CA ALA A 280 -1.72 -6.60 -15.82
C ALA A 280 -0.29 -6.78 -16.36
N ASP A 281 0.00 -6.28 -17.56
CA ASP A 281 1.34 -6.29 -18.15
C ASP A 281 2.16 -5.11 -17.60
N ILE A 282 2.66 -5.26 -16.38
CA ILE A 282 3.45 -4.21 -15.74
C ILE A 282 4.86 -4.08 -16.34
N SER A 283 5.36 -5.12 -16.99
CA SER A 283 6.64 -5.04 -17.71
C SER A 283 6.57 -3.99 -18.81
N LYS A 284 5.50 -4.02 -19.59
CA LYS A 284 5.24 -3.01 -20.61
C LYS A 284 5.04 -1.60 -20.02
N MET A 285 4.39 -1.47 -18.88
CA MET A 285 4.24 -0.17 -18.21
C MET A 285 5.61 0.39 -17.81
N ILE A 286 6.47 -0.42 -17.20
CA ILE A 286 7.82 -0.03 -16.77
C ILE A 286 8.70 0.33 -17.98
N GLU A 287 8.64 -0.43 -19.07
CA GLU A 287 9.35 -0.14 -20.34
C GLU A 287 8.93 1.21 -20.95
N ASN A 288 7.74 1.70 -20.61
CA ASN A 288 7.24 3.01 -21.02
C ASN A 288 7.40 4.10 -19.94
N ASP A 289 8.31 3.92 -18.97
CA ASP A 289 8.63 4.88 -17.93
C ASP A 289 7.47 5.18 -16.95
N ILE A 290 6.45 4.31 -16.90
CA ILE A 290 5.37 4.43 -15.91
C ILE A 290 5.87 3.89 -14.57
N ILE A 291 5.72 4.69 -13.52
CA ILE A 291 6.02 4.25 -12.16
C ILE A 291 4.97 3.23 -11.74
N VAL A 292 5.42 1.99 -11.54
CA VAL A 292 4.63 0.89 -10.98
C VAL A 292 5.05 0.67 -9.53
N SER A 293 4.06 0.52 -8.67
CA SER A 293 4.16 0.13 -7.26
C SER A 293 3.24 -1.04 -6.97
N LEU A 294 3.29 -1.59 -5.76
CA LEU A 294 2.50 -2.74 -5.37
C LEU A 294 1.39 -2.36 -4.39
N GLY A 295 0.23 -2.99 -4.55
CA GLY A 295 -0.90 -2.94 -3.64
C GLY A 295 -1.42 -4.33 -3.33
N THR A 296 -1.95 -4.53 -2.14
CA THR A 296 -2.56 -5.82 -1.74
C THR A 296 -4.04 -5.89 -2.08
N ASP A 297 -4.68 -4.73 -2.28
CA ASP A 297 -6.12 -4.59 -2.20
C ASP A 297 -6.64 -4.90 -0.78
N GLY A 298 -7.94 -5.06 -0.58
CA GLY A 298 -8.52 -5.47 0.69
C GLY A 298 -8.42 -6.98 0.91
N GLN A 299 -8.46 -7.44 2.16
CA GLN A 299 -8.42 -8.87 2.49
C GLN A 299 -9.64 -9.65 1.96
N GLY A 300 -10.72 -8.98 1.61
CA GLY A 300 -11.88 -9.60 0.97
C GLY A 300 -11.57 -10.20 -0.39
N SER A 301 -10.75 -9.53 -1.21
CA SER A 301 -10.32 -9.95 -2.54
C SER A 301 -8.84 -10.39 -2.59
N GLY A 302 -7.98 -9.72 -1.82
CA GLY A 302 -6.53 -9.94 -1.81
C GLY A 302 -6.04 -11.02 -0.82
N SER A 303 -6.90 -11.57 0.03
CA SER A 303 -6.61 -12.56 1.09
C SER A 303 -5.90 -11.99 2.32
N ASN A 304 -4.78 -11.32 2.16
CA ASN A 304 -3.96 -10.75 3.24
C ASN A 304 -3.27 -9.46 2.79
N LEU A 305 -2.59 -8.80 3.72
CA LEU A 305 -1.81 -7.58 3.47
C LEU A 305 -0.29 -7.85 3.45
N ASP A 306 0.12 -9.08 3.11
CA ASP A 306 1.53 -9.48 3.06
C ASP A 306 2.17 -9.07 1.74
N MET A 307 3.04 -8.05 1.77
CA MET A 307 3.77 -7.57 0.61
C MET A 307 4.78 -8.59 0.07
N PHE A 308 5.24 -9.57 0.85
CA PHE A 308 6.09 -10.66 0.34
C PHE A 308 5.33 -11.54 -0.66
N GLU A 309 4.08 -11.90 -0.37
CA GLU A 309 3.25 -12.63 -1.32
C GLU A 309 3.00 -11.79 -2.57
N THR A 310 2.66 -10.52 -2.41
CA THR A 310 2.43 -9.60 -3.53
C THR A 310 3.66 -9.50 -4.44
N MET A 311 4.86 -9.35 -3.88
CA MET A 311 6.13 -9.36 -4.63
C MET A 311 6.35 -10.67 -5.38
N LYS A 312 6.14 -11.81 -4.71
CA LYS A 312 6.31 -13.14 -5.30
C LYS A 312 5.40 -13.34 -6.49
N PHE A 313 4.10 -13.09 -6.33
CA PHE A 313 3.13 -13.22 -7.43
C PHE A 313 3.47 -12.27 -8.59
N THR A 314 3.83 -11.03 -8.29
CA THR A 314 4.28 -10.06 -9.30
C THR A 314 5.41 -10.64 -10.16
N GLY A 315 6.49 -11.10 -9.53
CA GLY A 315 7.65 -11.61 -10.25
C GLY A 315 7.36 -12.86 -11.07
N LEU A 316 6.63 -13.82 -10.51
CA LEU A 316 6.32 -15.09 -11.17
C LEU A 316 5.38 -14.88 -12.38
N LEU A 317 4.33 -14.08 -12.21
CA LEU A 317 3.35 -13.80 -13.27
C LEU A 317 3.99 -13.10 -14.46
N GLN A 318 4.77 -12.04 -14.23
CA GLN A 318 5.40 -11.31 -15.32
C GLN A 318 6.39 -12.18 -16.11
N LYS A 319 7.18 -13.01 -15.42
CA LYS A 319 8.07 -13.95 -16.09
C LYS A 319 7.30 -15.00 -16.89
N GLY A 320 6.20 -15.52 -16.32
CA GLY A 320 5.40 -16.57 -16.94
C GLY A 320 4.65 -16.11 -18.20
N ILE A 321 3.92 -14.99 -18.12
CA ILE A 321 3.12 -14.49 -19.28
C ILE A 321 3.98 -14.01 -20.45
N ASN A 322 5.20 -13.54 -20.16
CA ASN A 322 6.14 -13.07 -21.19
C ASN A 322 7.17 -14.14 -21.61
N GLU A 323 7.12 -15.35 -21.06
CA GLU A 323 8.07 -16.44 -21.30
C GLU A 323 9.55 -15.98 -21.18
N ASN A 324 9.80 -15.02 -20.28
CA ASN A 324 11.10 -14.39 -20.13
C ASN A 324 11.56 -14.33 -18.65
N PRO A 325 12.47 -15.25 -18.22
CA PRO A 325 12.94 -15.29 -16.83
C PRO A 325 13.79 -14.07 -16.44
N LYS A 326 14.25 -13.27 -17.37
CA LYS A 326 15.07 -12.07 -17.13
C LYS A 326 14.26 -10.83 -16.76
N LEU A 327 12.93 -10.85 -17.01
CA LEU A 327 12.06 -9.76 -16.64
C LEU A 327 12.00 -9.58 -15.14
N LEU A 328 11.98 -8.33 -14.70
CA LEU A 328 11.86 -7.94 -13.28
C LEU A 328 12.76 -8.78 -12.37
N PRO A 329 14.10 -8.58 -12.38
CA PRO A 329 14.99 -9.17 -11.39
C PRO A 329 14.49 -8.88 -9.97
N ALA A 330 14.78 -9.74 -9.00
CA ALA A 330 14.25 -9.66 -7.64
C ALA A 330 14.50 -8.29 -6.97
N TYR A 331 15.67 -7.69 -7.19
CA TYR A 331 15.96 -6.34 -6.69
C TYR A 331 15.00 -5.27 -7.26
N GLU A 332 14.63 -5.36 -8.54
CA GLU A 332 13.66 -4.43 -9.14
C GLU A 332 12.24 -4.66 -8.58
N ILE A 333 11.87 -5.90 -8.28
CA ILE A 333 10.60 -6.19 -7.61
C ILE A 333 10.57 -5.59 -6.19
N LEU A 334 11.67 -5.70 -5.46
CA LEU A 334 11.78 -5.08 -4.13
C LEU A 334 11.64 -3.56 -4.19
N LYS A 335 12.11 -2.91 -5.25
CA LYS A 335 11.88 -1.48 -5.49
C LYS A 335 10.40 -1.14 -5.65
N LEU A 336 9.60 -2.01 -6.30
CA LEU A 336 8.15 -1.78 -6.44
C LEU A 336 7.44 -1.71 -5.08
N ALA A 337 7.90 -2.48 -4.10
CA ALA A 337 7.36 -2.52 -2.75
C ALA A 337 7.93 -1.45 -1.80
N THR A 338 8.93 -0.69 -2.23
CA THR A 338 9.66 0.28 -1.38
C THR A 338 9.74 1.65 -2.06
N ILE A 339 10.85 1.99 -2.70
CA ILE A 339 11.09 3.33 -3.27
C ILE A 339 10.09 3.71 -4.36
N ASN A 340 9.62 2.76 -5.20
CA ASN A 340 8.61 3.06 -6.20
C ASN A 340 7.25 3.33 -5.55
N GLY A 341 6.91 2.63 -4.45
CA GLY A 341 5.74 2.95 -3.63
C GLY A 341 5.80 4.38 -3.10
N ALA A 342 6.96 4.81 -2.60
CA ALA A 342 7.17 6.18 -2.16
C ALA A 342 7.05 7.20 -3.31
N LYS A 343 7.65 6.90 -4.49
CA LYS A 343 7.51 7.72 -5.70
C LYS A 343 6.05 7.82 -6.16
N ALA A 344 5.29 6.71 -6.09
CA ALA A 344 3.87 6.71 -6.43
C ALA A 344 3.06 7.64 -5.52
N LEU A 345 3.38 7.68 -4.23
CA LEU A 345 2.76 8.57 -3.24
C LEU A 345 3.35 9.99 -3.22
N ASN A 346 4.34 10.32 -4.07
CA ASN A 346 5.10 11.58 -4.02
C ASN A 346 5.74 11.83 -2.64
N LYS A 347 6.30 10.80 -2.02
CA LYS A 347 6.93 10.82 -0.69
C LYS A 347 8.34 10.22 -0.69
N ASP A 348 8.95 10.06 -1.85
CA ASP A 348 10.30 9.47 -1.99
C ASP A 348 11.43 10.32 -1.40
N ASN A 349 11.16 11.59 -1.13
CA ASN A 349 12.02 12.46 -0.32
C ASN A 349 11.90 12.21 1.19
N LEU A 350 10.88 11.46 1.65
CA LEU A 350 10.60 11.21 3.07
C LEU A 350 10.80 9.74 3.47
N ILE A 351 10.38 8.79 2.62
CA ILE A 351 10.33 7.35 2.90
C ILE A 351 10.75 6.52 1.68
N GLY A 352 10.75 5.20 1.81
CA GLY A 352 10.99 4.25 0.72
C GLY A 352 12.44 3.86 0.50
N SER A 353 13.37 4.53 1.16
CA SER A 353 14.79 4.17 1.24
C SER A 353 15.38 4.57 2.59
N ILE A 354 16.47 3.94 3.00
CA ILE A 354 17.21 4.25 4.22
C ILE A 354 18.33 5.21 3.86
N GLU A 355 18.08 6.50 4.10
CA GLU A 355 19.00 7.61 3.81
C GLU A 355 18.97 8.62 4.96
N GLU A 356 20.10 9.25 5.24
CA GLU A 356 20.18 10.27 6.28
C GLU A 356 19.23 11.44 5.99
N GLY A 357 18.46 11.83 6.99
CA GLY A 357 17.43 12.88 6.92
C GLY A 357 16.03 12.39 6.57
N LYS A 358 15.85 11.17 6.03
CA LYS A 358 14.54 10.56 5.81
C LYS A 358 13.95 10.05 7.13
N LEU A 359 12.64 9.81 7.10
CA LEU A 359 11.92 9.22 8.23
C LEU A 359 12.40 7.78 8.48
N ALA A 360 12.48 7.42 9.74
CA ALA A 360 12.88 6.07 10.15
C ALA A 360 11.69 5.09 10.07
N ASP A 361 11.30 4.77 8.85
CA ASP A 361 10.32 3.75 8.52
C ASP A 361 11.07 2.53 7.95
N LEU A 362 11.36 1.55 8.80
CA LEU A 362 12.22 0.42 8.44
C LEU A 362 11.81 -0.87 9.17
N ILE A 363 12.26 -1.99 8.61
CA ILE A 363 12.03 -3.34 9.12
C ILE A 363 13.33 -4.10 9.28
N ILE A 364 13.34 -5.04 10.23
CA ILE A 364 14.45 -5.97 10.44
C ILE A 364 13.93 -7.37 10.11
N LEU A 365 14.62 -8.04 9.17
CA LEU A 365 14.33 -9.42 8.77
C LEU A 365 15.30 -10.41 9.41
N ASP A 366 14.75 -11.50 9.91
CA ASP A 366 15.50 -12.71 10.25
C ASP A 366 15.30 -13.78 9.17
N LEU A 367 16.37 -14.06 8.43
CA LEU A 367 16.37 -15.05 7.36
C LEU A 367 17.15 -16.33 7.76
N SER A 368 17.30 -16.58 9.05
CA SER A 368 18.00 -17.77 9.57
C SER A 368 17.16 -19.07 9.52
N ASP A 369 15.89 -18.98 9.10
CA ASP A 369 15.02 -20.15 8.97
C ASP A 369 15.61 -21.18 8.00
N ILE A 370 15.46 -22.48 8.33
CA ILE A 370 15.98 -23.60 7.55
C ILE A 370 15.50 -23.59 6.08
N ILE A 371 14.29 -23.10 5.84
CA ILE A 371 13.71 -23.03 4.48
C ILE A 371 14.34 -21.95 3.60
N LEU A 372 15.12 -21.04 4.19
CA LEU A 372 15.83 -19.95 3.50
C LEU A 372 17.32 -20.24 3.35
N GLN A 373 17.81 -21.41 3.79
CA GLN A 373 19.23 -21.75 3.80
C GLN A 373 19.58 -22.82 2.77
N PRO A 374 20.78 -22.73 2.14
CA PRO A 374 21.72 -21.60 2.22
C PRO A 374 21.28 -20.43 1.34
N ILE A 375 21.59 -19.18 1.74
CA ILE A 375 21.33 -17.98 0.96
C ILE A 375 22.33 -17.88 -0.19
N ASN A 376 21.86 -17.96 -1.44
CA ASN A 376 22.68 -17.78 -2.65
C ASN A 376 22.51 -16.38 -3.25
N ASP A 377 21.27 -15.88 -3.30
CA ASP A 377 20.91 -14.53 -3.76
C ASP A 377 19.88 -13.96 -2.80
N ILE A 378 20.32 -13.03 -1.98
CA ILE A 378 19.50 -12.40 -0.94
C ILE A 378 18.23 -11.75 -1.46
N PHE A 379 18.28 -11.11 -2.64
CA PHE A 379 17.12 -10.45 -3.20
C PHE A 379 16.08 -11.46 -3.68
N SER A 380 16.54 -12.56 -4.30
CA SER A 380 15.67 -13.67 -4.67
C SER A 380 15.05 -14.35 -3.44
N ASP A 381 15.80 -14.52 -2.37
CA ASP A 381 15.27 -15.11 -1.13
C ASP A 381 14.22 -14.19 -0.47
N ILE A 382 14.48 -12.89 -0.42
CA ILE A 382 13.49 -11.93 0.11
C ILE A 382 12.21 -11.95 -0.73
N VAL A 383 12.30 -11.94 -2.07
CA VAL A 383 11.14 -11.81 -2.95
C VAL A 383 10.36 -13.12 -3.10
N TYR A 384 11.04 -14.27 -3.17
CA TYR A 384 10.39 -15.52 -3.54
C TYR A 384 10.22 -16.51 -2.38
N ASN A 385 11.00 -16.40 -1.31
CA ASN A 385 11.03 -17.38 -0.23
C ASN A 385 10.64 -16.80 1.13
N ALA A 386 11.03 -15.55 1.45
CA ALA A 386 10.67 -14.90 2.71
C ALA A 386 9.16 -14.64 2.79
N LYS A 387 8.68 -14.47 4.01
CA LYS A 387 7.27 -14.24 4.37
C LYS A 387 7.19 -13.13 5.42
N GLY A 388 6.02 -12.58 5.64
CA GLY A 388 5.79 -11.61 6.71
C GLY A 388 6.23 -12.10 8.10
N THR A 389 6.28 -13.42 8.33
CA THR A 389 6.79 -14.01 9.59
C THR A 389 8.29 -13.83 9.80
N ASN A 390 9.07 -13.53 8.76
CA ASN A 390 10.50 -13.23 8.85
C ASN A 390 10.78 -11.79 9.32
N VAL A 391 9.79 -10.91 9.33
CA VAL A 391 9.90 -9.56 9.90
C VAL A 391 9.89 -9.67 11.42
N ILE A 392 11.01 -9.42 12.09
CA ILE A 392 11.11 -9.51 13.55
C ILE A 392 10.90 -8.17 14.24
N THR A 393 11.21 -7.06 13.58
CA THR A 393 11.06 -5.71 14.14
C THR A 393 10.52 -4.77 13.08
N THR A 394 9.60 -3.89 13.48
CA THR A 394 9.02 -2.83 12.63
C THR A 394 9.11 -1.50 13.35
N ILE A 395 9.73 -0.52 12.70
CA ILE A 395 9.94 0.84 13.20
C ILE A 395 9.26 1.80 12.23
N ILE A 396 8.45 2.72 12.75
CA ILE A 396 7.76 3.75 11.95
C ILE A 396 7.94 5.11 12.63
N GLY A 397 8.51 6.09 11.90
CA GLY A 397 8.79 7.41 12.45
C GLY A 397 9.64 7.34 13.74
N GLY A 398 10.64 6.45 13.77
CA GLY A 398 11.50 6.24 14.93
C GLY A 398 10.84 5.56 16.14
N ASN A 399 9.60 5.10 16.02
CA ASN A 399 8.90 4.35 17.07
C ASN A 399 8.94 2.86 16.76
N ILE A 400 9.39 2.04 17.71
CA ILE A 400 9.34 0.59 17.60
C ILE A 400 7.89 0.16 17.86
N LEU A 401 7.21 -0.35 16.84
CA LEU A 401 5.83 -0.83 16.95
C LEU A 401 5.77 -2.33 17.24
N MET A 402 6.72 -3.07 16.68
CA MET A 402 6.91 -4.49 16.94
C MET A 402 8.40 -4.79 17.17
N GLU A 403 8.71 -5.57 18.18
CA GLU A 403 10.05 -6.06 18.47
C GLU A 403 10.01 -7.57 18.77
N ASN A 404 10.91 -8.34 18.15
CA ASN A 404 10.94 -9.81 18.28
C ASN A 404 9.53 -10.44 18.09
N ARG A 405 8.80 -9.99 17.08
CA ARG A 405 7.45 -10.44 16.72
C ARG A 405 6.35 -10.08 17.74
N LYS A 406 6.65 -9.29 18.78
CA LYS A 406 5.69 -8.85 19.80
C LYS A 406 5.32 -7.39 19.55
N LEU A 407 4.03 -7.11 19.45
CA LEU A 407 3.51 -5.74 19.44
C LEU A 407 3.69 -5.12 20.83
N LEU A 408 4.09 -3.84 20.89
CA LEU A 408 4.41 -3.20 22.15
C LEU A 408 3.18 -2.58 22.83
N ASN A 409 2.17 -2.14 22.08
CA ASN A 409 1.09 -1.30 22.61
C ASN A 409 -0.32 -1.82 22.31
N ILE A 410 -0.45 -3.04 21.77
CA ILE A 410 -1.75 -3.59 21.32
C ILE A 410 -1.85 -5.05 21.73
N ASN A 411 -3.03 -5.43 22.23
CA ASN A 411 -3.37 -6.82 22.55
C ASN A 411 -3.97 -7.51 21.32
N GLU A 412 -3.18 -8.34 20.65
CA GLU A 412 -3.59 -9.06 19.43
C GLU A 412 -4.84 -9.94 19.66
N ASN A 413 -4.91 -10.65 20.77
CA ASN A 413 -6.01 -11.57 21.07
C ASN A 413 -7.35 -10.85 21.26
N GLU A 414 -7.32 -9.66 21.83
CA GLU A 414 -8.51 -8.81 21.99
C GLU A 414 -9.04 -8.35 20.64
N VAL A 415 -8.16 -7.86 19.77
CA VAL A 415 -8.54 -7.40 18.44
C VAL A 415 -9.08 -8.55 17.56
N ILE A 416 -8.47 -9.74 17.63
CA ILE A 416 -8.97 -10.94 16.92
C ILE A 416 -10.37 -11.30 17.41
N LYS A 417 -10.59 -11.30 18.73
CA LYS A 417 -11.89 -11.58 19.33
C LYS A 417 -12.94 -10.58 18.85
N ASP A 418 -12.65 -9.29 18.93
CA ASP A 418 -13.57 -8.22 18.52
C ASP A 418 -13.98 -8.38 17.04
N CYS A 419 -13.05 -8.62 16.14
CA CYS A 419 -13.36 -8.84 14.72
C CYS A 419 -14.17 -10.13 14.49
N THR A 420 -13.92 -11.18 15.27
CA THR A 420 -14.70 -12.42 15.20
C THR A 420 -16.15 -12.18 15.67
N ASP A 421 -16.35 -11.41 16.73
CA ASP A 421 -17.66 -11.07 17.25
C ASP A 421 -18.45 -10.19 16.27
N ILE A 422 -17.80 -9.23 15.60
CA ILE A 422 -18.41 -8.44 14.50
C ILE A 422 -18.91 -9.38 13.39
N LEU A 423 -18.04 -10.25 12.89
CA LEU A 423 -18.39 -11.16 11.79
C LEU A 423 -19.60 -12.06 12.15
N ASN A 424 -19.67 -12.53 13.40
CA ASN A 424 -20.77 -13.35 13.88
C ASN A 424 -22.09 -12.58 14.05
N SER A 425 -22.02 -11.30 14.41
CA SER A 425 -23.20 -10.45 14.66
C SER A 425 -23.80 -9.86 13.38
N LYS A 426 -23.02 -9.71 12.31
CA LYS A 426 -23.45 -9.04 11.05
C LYS A 426 -23.83 -10.03 9.94
N LYS A 427 -23.50 -11.31 10.08
CA LYS A 427 -23.97 -12.39 9.19
C LYS A 427 -25.47 -12.62 9.38
#